data_9b0d6ee97a58f211422994bb2c815968
#
_entry.id   9b0d6ee97a58f211422994bb2c815968
#
_cell.length_a   1.000
_cell.length_b   1.000
_cell.length_c   1.000
_cell.angle_alpha   90.00
_cell.angle_beta   90.00
_cell.angle_gamma   90.00
#
_symmetry.space_group_name_H-M   'P 1'
#
loop_
_entity.id
_entity.type
_entity.pdbx_description
1 polymer ?
#
loop_
_entity_poly.entity_id
_entity_poly.type
_entity_poly.pdbx_seq_one_letter_code
_entity_poly.pdbx_strand_id
1 'polypeptide(L)'
;MLGAAALVLLSGFTLGQNISTSAEVVLLHAHIYTVNARQPWAQALAIRNGKILAVGADHEIVRYRGPSTKVIDAKGRLVLPGFTDCHAHFLDGSFTLQQVSLDDAGTISEITRRVKAYATAHPQDPWMLGRGWMYPVFGKSGLPDKKYLDEIVPDRPVYLESYDGHTWWANSKALEAAHITRDTPNPPGGEIVRDPVTGEPTGAIKEDAADALVRSAIPQPSRKARLQALRAGMKHANQFGIVRVHVPGGVYAHQDDLQSVDVLEQLRRRGELTVRFYLAYRLDPPDMSARQLAEILQARDRYHDDWIAAGAAKFFLDGVIETHTAAMLEPYSNAPSLSGDLLWEPEKYKRFVSELDRHGIQIFTHAIGDRAIRVALDAYEEAAKNNGTEDARHRIEHIEDVSEADIPRFGRVGVIASMQPLHAYPDEDAFEAWVPSVGQERAQRAWAWHSIQAAGGVLAFGSDWPIVTLSPWPGLQNAVTRQTTDGEPKGGWIPEQRITLPEAIRGYTLNAAFAGHREKTEGSLEPGKVADLIVVSQNVFQVNPLKIAETKVLLTIVGGHVVYRAGATRVN
;
A
#
# COMPACT_ATOMS: atom_id res chain seq x y z
N MET A 1 -61.20 -36.90 55.03
CA MET A 1 -59.77 -36.79 55.40
C MET A 1 -59.12 -35.80 54.43
N LEU A 2 -58.81 -34.62 54.95
CA LEU A 2 -58.22 -33.53 54.23
C LEU A 2 -56.70 -33.75 54.10
N GLY A 3 -56.13 -33.72 52.85
CA GLY A 3 -54.71 -33.72 52.60
C GLY A 3 -54.26 -32.31 52.19
N ALA A 4 -53.47 -31.64 53.04
CA ALA A 4 -52.88 -30.33 52.77
C ALA A 4 -51.70 -30.46 51.87
N ALA A 5 -51.70 -29.75 50.70
CA ALA A 5 -50.57 -29.60 49.82
C ALA A 5 -49.78 -28.36 50.28
N ALA A 6 -48.53 -28.57 50.66
CA ALA A 6 -47.60 -27.48 50.98
C ALA A 6 -46.98 -26.91 49.69
N LEU A 7 -47.18 -25.62 49.41
CA LEU A 7 -46.62 -24.88 48.30
C LEU A 7 -45.23 -24.39 48.74
N VAL A 8 -44.15 -24.94 48.17
CA VAL A 8 -42.78 -24.47 48.35
C VAL A 8 -42.51 -23.36 47.33
N LEU A 9 -42.45 -22.11 47.79
CA LEU A 9 -42.00 -20.96 47.03
C LEU A 9 -40.47 -21.01 46.94
N LEU A 10 -39.97 -21.44 45.80
CA LEU A 10 -38.56 -21.25 45.42
C LEU A 10 -38.37 -19.80 44.96
N SER A 11 -37.84 -18.96 45.84
CA SER A 11 -37.31 -17.65 45.48
C SER A 11 -36.03 -17.80 44.67
N GLY A 12 -36.16 -17.76 43.33
CA GLY A 12 -35.03 -17.71 42.43
C GLY A 12 -34.30 -16.37 42.57
N PHE A 13 -33.15 -16.36 43.23
CA PHE A 13 -32.17 -15.27 43.12
C PHE A 13 -31.59 -15.28 41.69
N THR A 14 -32.12 -14.46 40.79
CA THR A 14 -31.44 -14.08 39.59
C THR A 14 -30.26 -13.18 39.97
N LEU A 15 -29.07 -13.76 40.01
CA LEU A 15 -27.82 -12.99 39.96
C LEU A 15 -27.79 -12.22 38.63
N GLY A 16 -28.33 -11.01 38.65
CA GLY A 16 -28.10 -10.06 37.56
C GLY A 16 -26.59 -9.84 37.47
N GLN A 17 -25.96 -10.40 36.47
CA GLN A 17 -24.62 -9.98 36.07
C GLN A 17 -24.72 -8.48 35.82
N ASN A 18 -24.22 -7.65 36.73
CA ASN A 18 -23.92 -6.26 36.50
C ASN A 18 -22.86 -6.20 35.39
N ILE A 19 -23.29 -6.17 34.12
CA ILE A 19 -22.41 -5.88 33.01
C ILE A 19 -21.86 -4.50 33.30
N SER A 20 -20.62 -4.45 33.77
CA SER A 20 -19.90 -3.19 33.98
C SER A 20 -20.03 -2.34 32.70
N THR A 21 -20.64 -1.17 32.83
CA THR A 21 -20.76 -0.21 31.72
C THR A 21 -19.45 0.56 31.48
N SER A 22 -18.42 0.29 32.30
CA SER A 22 -17.14 0.99 32.23
C SER A 22 -16.32 0.60 30.99
N ALA A 23 -15.65 1.60 30.44
CA ALA A 23 -14.69 1.43 29.34
C ALA A 23 -13.33 0.94 29.87
N GLU A 24 -12.58 0.25 29.02
CA GLU A 24 -11.15 -0.09 29.26
C GLU A 24 -10.26 1.13 29.04
N VAL A 25 -10.61 1.94 28.03
CA VAL A 25 -9.91 3.18 27.70
C VAL A 25 -10.94 4.27 27.46
N VAL A 26 -10.67 5.48 27.96
CA VAL A 26 -11.33 6.71 27.55
C VAL A 26 -10.27 7.68 27.02
N LEU A 27 -10.57 8.31 25.88
CA LEU A 27 -9.76 9.38 25.30
C LEU A 27 -10.56 10.66 25.43
N LEU A 28 -9.98 11.66 26.11
CA LEU A 28 -10.61 12.92 26.48
C LEU A 28 -9.83 14.12 25.90
N HIS A 29 -10.48 15.29 25.93
CA HIS A 29 -9.91 16.56 25.52
C HIS A 29 -9.31 16.50 24.11
N ALA A 30 -10.02 15.88 23.17
CA ALA A 30 -9.59 15.74 21.81
C ALA A 30 -10.36 16.66 20.85
N HIS A 31 -9.84 16.85 19.67
CA HIS A 31 -10.55 17.38 18.53
C HIS A 31 -10.72 16.22 17.54
N ILE A 32 -11.82 15.46 17.64
CA ILE A 32 -12.02 14.21 16.91
C ILE A 32 -12.75 14.49 15.60
N TYR A 33 -12.11 14.24 14.46
CA TYR A 33 -12.79 14.14 13.18
C TYR A 33 -13.17 12.68 12.93
N THR A 34 -14.45 12.37 12.98
CA THR A 34 -14.95 10.98 13.02
C THR A 34 -15.06 10.31 11.67
N VAL A 35 -15.06 11.06 10.57
CA VAL A 35 -15.41 10.60 9.20
C VAL A 35 -16.87 10.08 9.11
N ASN A 36 -17.69 10.35 10.11
CA ASN A 36 -19.14 10.07 10.09
C ASN A 36 -19.91 11.36 9.74
N ALA A 37 -20.62 11.37 8.63
CA ALA A 37 -21.35 12.54 8.17
C ALA A 37 -22.46 13.01 9.16
N ARG A 38 -23.00 12.11 9.99
CA ARG A 38 -24.03 12.46 10.99
C ARG A 38 -23.46 13.13 12.24
N GLN A 39 -22.20 12.87 12.55
CA GLN A 39 -21.48 13.43 13.71
C GLN A 39 -20.03 13.66 13.36
N PRO A 40 -19.71 14.64 12.50
CA PRO A 40 -18.34 14.79 11.95
C PRO A 40 -17.30 15.13 13.01
N TRP A 41 -17.71 15.75 14.13
CA TRP A 41 -16.81 16.17 15.19
C TRP A 41 -17.25 15.70 16.56
N ALA A 42 -16.28 15.37 17.42
CA ALA A 42 -16.47 15.02 18.82
C ALA A 42 -15.27 15.49 19.67
N GLN A 43 -15.37 15.35 21.00
CA GLN A 43 -14.31 15.74 21.94
C GLN A 43 -13.68 14.53 22.64
N ALA A 44 -14.41 13.42 22.71
CA ALA A 44 -13.99 12.26 23.44
C ALA A 44 -14.57 10.97 22.87
N LEU A 45 -13.95 9.83 23.20
CA LEU A 45 -14.50 8.51 22.95
C LEU A 45 -14.15 7.50 24.06
N ALA A 46 -14.98 6.48 24.19
CA ALA A 46 -14.79 5.36 25.10
C ALA A 46 -14.57 4.07 24.31
N ILE A 47 -13.66 3.21 24.79
CA ILE A 47 -13.29 1.94 24.14
C ILE A 47 -13.52 0.79 25.12
N ARG A 48 -14.11 -0.31 24.61
CA ARG A 48 -14.26 -1.56 25.33
C ARG A 48 -14.20 -2.75 24.37
N ASN A 49 -13.48 -3.81 24.76
CA ASN A 49 -13.31 -5.03 23.97
C ASN A 49 -12.82 -4.73 22.52
N GLY A 50 -11.86 -3.80 22.40
CA GLY A 50 -11.29 -3.42 21.10
C GLY A 50 -12.21 -2.62 20.19
N LYS A 51 -13.43 -2.24 20.66
CA LYS A 51 -14.42 -1.48 19.89
C LYS A 51 -14.74 -0.15 20.55
N ILE A 52 -15.17 0.79 19.74
CA ILE A 52 -15.68 2.08 20.19
C ILE A 52 -17.03 1.84 20.89
N LEU A 53 -17.11 2.18 22.17
CA LEU A 53 -18.31 2.06 22.98
C LEU A 53 -19.22 3.29 22.81
N ALA A 54 -18.62 4.48 22.80
CA ALA A 54 -19.32 5.75 22.66
C ALA A 54 -18.38 6.82 22.10
N VAL A 55 -18.95 7.81 21.40
CA VAL A 55 -18.27 9.02 20.88
C VAL A 55 -19.15 10.21 21.20
N GLY A 56 -18.59 11.31 21.74
CA GLY A 56 -19.37 12.48 22.11
C GLY A 56 -18.54 13.59 22.74
N ALA A 57 -19.18 14.41 23.57
CA ALA A 57 -18.51 15.44 24.37
C ALA A 57 -17.80 14.83 25.58
N ASP A 58 -16.80 15.53 26.14
CA ASP A 58 -16.02 15.06 27.29
C ASP A 58 -16.93 14.67 28.46
N HIS A 59 -17.93 15.52 28.79
CA HIS A 59 -18.86 15.26 29.91
C HIS A 59 -19.77 14.02 29.72
N GLU A 60 -20.02 13.63 28.47
CA GLU A 60 -20.78 12.43 28.12
C GLU A 60 -19.93 11.17 28.25
N ILE A 61 -18.66 11.26 27.90
CA ILE A 61 -17.76 10.11 27.83
C ILE A 61 -17.13 9.79 29.17
N VAL A 62 -16.90 10.80 30.04
CA VAL A 62 -16.34 10.59 31.38
C VAL A 62 -17.17 9.63 32.23
N ARG A 63 -18.47 9.51 31.97
CA ARG A 63 -19.37 8.57 32.67
C ARG A 63 -19.05 7.09 32.48
N TYR A 64 -18.31 6.76 31.39
CA TYR A 64 -17.85 5.40 31.15
C TYR A 64 -16.55 5.06 31.88
N ARG A 65 -16.00 6.00 32.66
CA ARG A 65 -14.78 5.78 33.44
C ARG A 65 -15.09 4.96 34.68
N GLY A 66 -14.42 3.82 34.82
CA GLY A 66 -14.41 2.99 36.04
C GLY A 66 -13.02 3.01 36.70
N PRO A 67 -12.86 2.30 37.84
CA PRO A 67 -11.60 2.28 38.59
C PRO A 67 -10.39 1.79 37.81
N SER A 68 -10.57 0.87 36.84
CA SER A 68 -9.51 0.30 36.00
C SER A 68 -9.39 0.95 34.61
N THR A 69 -10.21 1.96 34.32
CA THR A 69 -10.21 2.63 33.02
C THR A 69 -8.94 3.43 32.83
N LYS A 70 -8.21 3.15 31.75
CA LYS A 70 -7.08 3.94 31.33
C LYS A 70 -7.54 5.22 30.65
N VAL A 71 -7.07 6.36 31.14
CA VAL A 71 -7.39 7.67 30.57
C VAL A 71 -6.25 8.14 29.66
N ILE A 72 -6.58 8.50 28.44
CA ILE A 72 -5.69 9.16 27.50
C ILE A 72 -6.16 10.60 27.34
N ASP A 73 -5.34 11.56 27.74
CA ASP A 73 -5.57 12.98 27.52
C ASP A 73 -4.95 13.39 26.19
N ALA A 74 -5.77 13.74 25.21
CA ALA A 74 -5.33 14.18 23.89
C ALA A 74 -4.83 15.63 23.86
N LYS A 75 -5.02 16.41 24.93
CA LYS A 75 -4.53 17.80 25.07
C LYS A 75 -4.92 18.72 23.91
N GLY A 76 -6.18 18.63 23.46
CA GLY A 76 -6.73 19.40 22.34
C GLY A 76 -6.24 18.98 20.95
N ARG A 77 -5.53 17.86 20.83
CA ARG A 77 -4.98 17.41 19.54
C ARG A 77 -6.05 16.81 18.64
N LEU A 78 -5.78 16.88 17.34
CA LEU A 78 -6.61 16.23 16.35
C LEU A 78 -6.47 14.70 16.44
N VAL A 79 -7.64 14.04 16.40
CA VAL A 79 -7.78 12.60 16.35
C VAL A 79 -8.53 12.21 15.08
N LEU A 80 -8.01 11.22 14.36
CA LEU A 80 -8.57 10.68 13.12
C LEU A 80 -8.79 9.17 13.26
N PRO A 81 -9.64 8.55 12.44
CA PRO A 81 -9.58 7.10 12.24
C PRO A 81 -8.17 6.70 11.79
N GLY A 82 -7.72 5.52 12.18
CA GLY A 82 -6.50 4.95 11.62
C GLY A 82 -6.60 4.80 10.10
N PHE A 83 -5.50 5.02 9.41
CA PHE A 83 -5.46 4.95 7.96
C PHE A 83 -5.43 3.49 7.47
N THR A 84 -6.12 3.26 6.37
CA THR A 84 -5.98 2.06 5.54
C THR A 84 -5.20 2.43 4.30
N ASP A 85 -4.12 1.72 4.04
CA ASP A 85 -3.42 1.78 2.77
C ASP A 85 -4.07 0.76 1.81
N CYS A 86 -4.73 1.26 0.74
CA CYS A 86 -5.45 0.38 -0.18
C CYS A 86 -4.56 -0.41 -1.13
N HIS A 87 -3.28 -0.09 -1.22
CA HIS A 87 -2.35 -0.72 -2.15
C HIS A 87 -0.93 -0.61 -1.63
N ALA A 88 -0.41 -1.66 -1.01
CA ALA A 88 0.97 -1.72 -0.56
C ALA A 88 1.53 -3.14 -0.71
N HIS A 89 2.68 -3.28 -1.35
CA HIS A 89 3.46 -4.52 -1.45
C HIS A 89 4.19 -4.74 -0.11
N PHE A 90 3.40 -5.06 0.92
CA PHE A 90 3.81 -4.87 2.31
C PHE A 90 5.00 -5.73 2.73
N LEU A 91 5.08 -6.98 2.25
CA LEU A 91 6.23 -7.85 2.58
C LEU A 91 7.50 -7.35 1.89
N ASP A 92 7.40 -6.98 0.61
CA ASP A 92 8.53 -6.47 -0.17
C ASP A 92 9.07 -5.18 0.45
N GLY A 93 8.18 -4.21 0.72
CA GLY A 93 8.57 -3.00 1.44
C GLY A 93 9.11 -3.26 2.85
N SER A 94 8.61 -4.30 3.54
CA SER A 94 9.18 -4.69 4.84
C SER A 94 10.62 -5.18 4.73
N PHE A 95 10.98 -5.80 3.62
CA PHE A 95 12.37 -6.19 3.34
C PHE A 95 13.25 -4.99 3.02
N THR A 96 12.74 -3.97 2.28
CA THR A 96 13.57 -2.78 2.00
C THR A 96 14.02 -2.04 3.27
N LEU A 97 13.24 -2.11 4.35
CA LEU A 97 13.63 -1.57 5.66
C LEU A 97 14.86 -2.26 6.30
N GLN A 98 15.25 -3.41 5.75
CA GLN A 98 16.39 -4.20 6.20
C GLN A 98 17.50 -4.23 5.16
N GLN A 99 17.47 -3.33 4.17
CA GLN A 99 18.42 -3.17 3.10
C GLN A 99 19.20 -1.87 3.24
N VAL A 100 20.22 -1.71 2.42
CA VAL A 100 20.97 -0.45 2.37
C VAL A 100 20.15 0.61 1.65
N SER A 101 19.74 1.68 2.35
CA SER A 101 19.13 2.85 1.71
C SER A 101 20.21 3.80 1.19
N LEU A 102 20.06 4.16 -0.09
CA LEU A 102 20.96 5.07 -0.81
C LEU A 102 20.22 6.30 -1.35
N ASP A 103 18.94 6.47 -1.01
CA ASP A 103 18.02 7.47 -1.59
C ASP A 103 18.55 8.93 -1.56
N ASP A 104 19.41 9.28 -0.62
CA ASP A 104 20.00 10.62 -0.48
C ASP A 104 21.54 10.61 -0.60
N ALA A 105 22.11 9.53 -1.12
CA ALA A 105 23.55 9.38 -1.28
C ALA A 105 24.04 10.07 -2.57
N GLY A 106 24.46 11.33 -2.46
CA GLY A 106 24.86 12.16 -3.60
C GLY A 106 26.28 11.92 -4.14
N THR A 107 27.06 10.97 -3.59
CA THR A 107 28.42 10.68 -4.03
C THR A 107 28.77 9.18 -3.88
N ILE A 108 29.70 8.70 -4.73
CA ILE A 108 30.24 7.32 -4.63
C ILE A 108 30.82 7.08 -3.23
N SER A 109 31.53 8.04 -2.65
CA SER A 109 32.12 7.93 -1.31
C SER A 109 31.04 7.72 -0.23
N GLU A 110 29.90 8.39 -0.34
CA GLU A 110 28.80 8.21 0.61
C GLU A 110 28.14 6.84 0.43
N ILE A 111 27.90 6.42 -0.82
CA ILE A 111 27.38 5.08 -1.14
C ILE A 111 28.28 4.00 -0.55
N THR A 112 29.57 4.04 -0.87
CA THR A 112 30.54 3.02 -0.41
C THR A 112 30.67 3.01 1.12
N ARG A 113 30.60 4.18 1.76
CA ARG A 113 30.57 4.28 3.23
C ARG A 113 29.34 3.58 3.83
N ARG A 114 28.14 3.81 3.28
CA ARG A 114 26.89 3.17 3.75
C ARG A 114 26.93 1.67 3.54
N VAL A 115 27.32 1.21 2.35
CA VAL A 115 27.43 -0.22 2.01
C VAL A 115 28.42 -0.89 2.97
N LYS A 116 29.59 -0.30 3.22
CA LYS A 116 30.59 -0.84 4.16
C LYS A 116 30.07 -0.89 5.60
N ALA A 117 29.37 0.16 6.04
CA ALA A 117 28.79 0.20 7.38
C ALA A 117 27.73 -0.91 7.55
N TYR A 118 26.87 -1.10 6.55
CA TYR A 118 25.89 -2.18 6.55
C TYR A 118 26.56 -3.57 6.55
N ALA A 119 27.58 -3.77 5.70
CA ALA A 119 28.34 -5.02 5.65
C ALA A 119 28.92 -5.41 7.01
N THR A 120 29.45 -4.42 7.73
CA THR A 120 30.03 -4.60 9.07
C THR A 120 28.95 -4.93 10.12
N ALA A 121 27.78 -4.30 10.03
CA ALA A 121 26.68 -4.54 10.96
C ALA A 121 25.95 -5.87 10.70
N HIS A 122 26.04 -6.40 9.47
CA HIS A 122 25.34 -7.59 9.00
C HIS A 122 26.29 -8.64 8.40
N PRO A 123 27.25 -9.16 9.17
CA PRO A 123 28.30 -10.04 8.65
C PRO A 123 27.79 -11.42 8.20
N GLN A 124 26.58 -11.80 8.61
CA GLN A 124 26.00 -13.11 8.31
C GLN A 124 25.01 -13.11 7.14
N ASP A 125 24.72 -11.94 6.56
CA ASP A 125 23.81 -11.87 5.43
C ASP A 125 24.49 -12.46 4.18
N PRO A 126 23.87 -13.47 3.53
CA PRO A 126 24.49 -14.14 2.39
C PRO A 126 24.53 -13.26 1.14
N TRP A 127 23.63 -12.31 1.03
CA TRP A 127 23.55 -11.26 0.02
C TRP A 127 23.33 -9.91 0.70
N MET A 128 23.95 -8.88 0.13
CA MET A 128 23.66 -7.50 0.51
C MET A 128 22.80 -6.86 -0.57
N LEU A 129 21.59 -6.49 -0.18
CA LEU A 129 20.64 -5.79 -1.05
C LEU A 129 20.51 -4.35 -0.61
N GLY A 130 20.19 -3.46 -1.54
CA GLY A 130 19.95 -2.05 -1.28
C GLY A 130 19.32 -1.37 -2.47
N ARG A 131 18.91 -0.10 -2.30
CA ARG A 131 18.28 0.68 -3.37
C ARG A 131 18.51 2.18 -3.21
N GLY A 132 18.17 2.93 -4.26
CA GLY A 132 18.06 4.38 -4.21
C GLY A 132 19.28 5.13 -4.70
N TRP A 133 20.28 4.47 -5.32
CA TRP A 133 21.39 5.19 -5.93
C TRP A 133 20.93 5.91 -7.22
N MET A 134 21.54 7.07 -7.49
CA MET A 134 21.19 7.94 -8.61
C MET A 134 22.28 7.96 -9.69
N TYR A 135 21.90 8.00 -10.96
CA TYR A 135 22.79 8.00 -12.11
C TYR A 135 23.86 9.13 -12.10
N PRO A 136 23.55 10.38 -11.74
CA PRO A 136 24.55 11.48 -11.75
C PRO A 136 25.76 11.22 -10.86
N VAL A 137 25.65 10.34 -9.85
CA VAL A 137 26.76 9.96 -8.96
C VAL A 137 27.93 9.35 -9.74
N PHE A 138 27.66 8.68 -10.87
CA PHE A 138 28.66 8.00 -11.70
C PHE A 138 29.20 8.87 -12.83
N GLY A 139 28.99 10.17 -12.79
CA GLY A 139 29.50 11.12 -13.76
C GLY A 139 28.89 10.96 -15.15
N LYS A 140 29.69 11.17 -16.21
CA LYS A 140 29.19 11.19 -17.60
C LYS A 140 28.63 9.85 -18.10
N SER A 141 29.05 8.71 -17.56
CA SER A 141 28.54 7.41 -17.95
C SER A 141 27.14 7.18 -17.37
N GLY A 142 26.81 7.78 -16.25
CA GLY A 142 25.59 7.51 -15.48
C GLY A 142 25.51 6.09 -14.92
N LEU A 143 26.50 5.21 -15.21
CA LEU A 143 26.43 3.80 -14.90
C LEU A 143 27.48 3.37 -13.86
N PRO A 144 27.12 2.48 -12.94
CA PRO A 144 28.01 1.98 -11.90
C PRO A 144 29.06 0.99 -12.44
N ASP A 145 30.20 0.92 -11.75
CA ASP A 145 31.25 -0.07 -12.00
C ASP A 145 31.45 -0.95 -10.74
N LYS A 146 31.43 -2.26 -10.93
CA LYS A 146 31.58 -3.28 -9.87
C LYS A 146 32.80 -3.08 -8.97
N LYS A 147 33.89 -2.47 -9.49
CA LYS A 147 35.13 -2.23 -8.74
C LYS A 147 34.91 -1.49 -7.43
N TYR A 148 34.02 -0.52 -7.37
CA TYR A 148 33.73 0.25 -6.14
C TYR A 148 33.11 -0.62 -5.05
N LEU A 149 32.30 -1.61 -5.42
CA LEU A 149 31.72 -2.57 -4.48
C LEU A 149 32.73 -3.68 -4.12
N ASP A 150 33.50 -4.14 -5.10
CA ASP A 150 34.54 -5.17 -4.90
C ASP A 150 35.61 -4.73 -3.88
N GLU A 151 35.98 -3.44 -3.91
CA GLU A 151 36.95 -2.86 -2.97
C GLU A 151 36.47 -2.88 -1.50
N ILE A 152 35.16 -2.79 -1.27
CA ILE A 152 34.61 -2.65 0.08
C ILE A 152 33.93 -3.91 0.60
N VAL A 153 33.41 -4.78 -0.28
CA VAL A 153 32.77 -6.06 0.03
C VAL A 153 33.22 -7.12 -1.00
N PRO A 154 34.45 -7.63 -0.88
CA PRO A 154 35.01 -8.61 -1.83
C PRO A 154 34.53 -10.05 -1.60
N ASP A 155 33.93 -10.33 -0.45
CA ASP A 155 33.74 -11.70 0.08
C ASP A 155 32.32 -12.25 -0.18
N ARG A 156 31.36 -11.41 -0.53
CA ARG A 156 29.95 -11.83 -0.73
C ARG A 156 29.23 -10.96 -1.77
N PRO A 157 28.10 -11.48 -2.35
CA PRO A 157 27.30 -10.76 -3.31
C PRO A 157 26.72 -9.44 -2.76
N VAL A 158 26.85 -8.37 -3.54
CA VAL A 158 26.19 -7.06 -3.33
C VAL A 158 25.38 -6.73 -4.58
N TYR A 159 24.11 -6.35 -4.40
CA TYR A 159 23.20 -6.03 -5.48
C TYR A 159 22.31 -4.86 -5.08
N LEU A 160 22.48 -3.73 -5.75
CA LEU A 160 21.90 -2.44 -5.38
C LEU A 160 21.04 -1.90 -6.53
N GLU A 161 19.78 -1.65 -6.26
CA GLU A 161 18.80 -1.11 -7.20
C GLU A 161 18.95 0.42 -7.33
N SER A 162 18.80 0.97 -8.53
CA SER A 162 18.69 2.42 -8.76
C SER A 162 17.41 3.00 -8.12
N TYR A 163 17.31 4.31 -8.05
CA TYR A 163 16.15 5.00 -7.48
C TYR A 163 14.86 4.70 -8.26
N ASP A 164 14.99 4.54 -9.59
CA ASP A 164 13.89 4.32 -10.53
C ASP A 164 13.55 2.85 -10.80
N GLY A 165 14.38 1.92 -10.28
CA GLY A 165 14.15 0.48 -10.45
C GLY A 165 14.50 -0.08 -11.84
N HIS A 166 15.17 0.71 -12.72
CA HIS A 166 15.51 0.26 -14.08
C HIS A 166 16.96 -0.20 -14.27
N THR A 167 17.81 0.03 -13.29
CA THR A 167 19.21 -0.41 -13.32
C THR A 167 19.66 -0.93 -11.96
N TRP A 168 20.37 -2.03 -11.98
CA TRP A 168 20.96 -2.62 -10.78
C TRP A 168 22.48 -2.62 -10.87
N TRP A 169 23.11 -2.56 -9.70
CA TRP A 169 24.56 -2.53 -9.53
C TRP A 169 25.03 -3.77 -8.78
N ALA A 170 25.65 -4.69 -9.51
CA ALA A 170 26.21 -5.93 -8.99
C ALA A 170 27.71 -5.78 -8.74
N ASN A 171 28.23 -6.36 -7.64
CA ASN A 171 29.65 -6.62 -7.51
C ASN A 171 30.07 -7.92 -8.23
N SER A 172 31.36 -8.21 -8.29
CA SER A 172 31.88 -9.43 -8.93
C SER A 172 31.32 -10.72 -8.32
N LYS A 173 31.05 -10.74 -7.01
CA LYS A 173 30.44 -11.90 -6.33
C LYS A 173 28.98 -12.12 -6.70
N ALA A 174 28.21 -11.07 -6.92
CA ALA A 174 26.83 -11.18 -7.40
C ALA A 174 26.78 -11.70 -8.84
N LEU A 175 27.66 -11.22 -9.73
CA LEU A 175 27.78 -11.72 -11.10
C LEU A 175 28.21 -13.20 -11.11
N GLU A 176 29.19 -13.59 -10.28
CA GLU A 176 29.63 -14.97 -10.11
C GLU A 176 28.50 -15.89 -9.65
N ALA A 177 27.74 -15.48 -8.64
CA ALA A 177 26.61 -16.24 -8.12
C ALA A 177 25.49 -16.41 -9.17
N ALA A 178 25.29 -15.41 -10.03
CA ALA A 178 24.33 -15.45 -11.14
C ALA A 178 24.89 -16.13 -12.41
N HIS A 179 26.13 -16.62 -12.38
CA HIS A 179 26.82 -17.20 -13.55
C HIS A 179 26.91 -16.24 -14.75
N ILE A 180 26.94 -14.94 -14.50
CA ILE A 180 27.06 -13.91 -15.54
C ILE A 180 28.53 -13.71 -15.88
N THR A 181 28.86 -13.96 -17.16
CA THR A 181 30.21 -13.81 -17.73
C THR A 181 30.15 -12.92 -18.95
N ARG A 182 31.31 -12.66 -19.58
CA ARG A 182 31.38 -11.94 -20.86
C ARG A 182 30.63 -12.65 -21.99
N ASP A 183 30.46 -13.97 -21.90
CA ASP A 183 29.80 -14.78 -22.92
C ASP A 183 28.30 -14.96 -22.68
N THR A 184 27.76 -14.49 -21.55
CA THR A 184 26.34 -14.53 -21.24
C THR A 184 25.58 -13.57 -22.19
N PRO A 185 24.61 -14.03 -23.00
CA PRO A 185 23.89 -13.15 -23.91
C PRO A 185 22.99 -12.17 -23.13
N ASN A 186 22.75 -11.00 -23.71
CA ASN A 186 21.69 -10.13 -23.21
C ASN A 186 20.33 -10.80 -23.45
N PRO A 187 19.45 -10.88 -22.47
CA PRO A 187 18.09 -11.35 -22.68
C PRO A 187 17.28 -10.33 -23.51
N PRO A 188 16.24 -10.75 -24.25
CA PRO A 188 15.35 -9.82 -24.93
C PRO A 188 14.74 -8.82 -23.94
N GLY A 189 14.90 -7.53 -24.21
CA GLY A 189 14.42 -6.46 -23.34
C GLY A 189 15.28 -6.19 -22.10
N GLY A 190 16.53 -6.71 -22.04
CA GLY A 190 17.46 -6.44 -20.94
C GLY A 190 18.90 -6.33 -21.42
N GLU A 191 19.74 -5.63 -20.65
CA GLU A 191 21.14 -5.40 -20.99
C GLU A 191 22.08 -5.70 -19.82
N ILE A 192 23.08 -6.55 -20.06
CA ILE A 192 24.26 -6.69 -19.20
C ILE A 192 25.31 -5.73 -19.76
N VAL A 193 25.57 -4.64 -19.05
CA VAL A 193 26.53 -3.62 -19.52
C VAL A 193 27.96 -4.17 -19.46
N ARG A 194 28.70 -4.00 -20.55
CA ARG A 194 30.07 -4.54 -20.68
C ARG A 194 31.08 -3.46 -20.96
N ASP A 195 32.28 -3.67 -20.49
CA ASP A 195 33.43 -2.88 -20.87
C ASP A 195 33.69 -3.05 -22.38
N PRO A 196 33.78 -1.96 -23.16
CA PRO A 196 33.89 -2.05 -24.63
C PRO A 196 35.24 -2.62 -25.13
N VAL A 197 36.25 -2.67 -24.25
CA VAL A 197 37.59 -3.17 -24.62
C VAL A 197 37.74 -4.65 -24.25
N THR A 198 37.31 -5.03 -23.06
CA THR A 198 37.52 -6.38 -22.54
C THR A 198 36.32 -7.31 -22.75
N GLY A 199 35.14 -6.76 -22.97
CA GLY A 199 33.88 -7.49 -23.02
C GLY A 199 33.36 -7.98 -21.66
N GLU A 200 34.09 -7.72 -20.58
CA GLU A 200 33.70 -8.14 -19.22
C GLU A 200 32.50 -7.32 -18.70
N PRO A 201 31.55 -7.95 -17.97
CA PRO A 201 30.47 -7.22 -17.31
C PRO A 201 30.98 -6.16 -16.35
N THR A 202 30.50 -4.92 -16.47
CA THR A 202 30.90 -3.80 -15.60
C THR A 202 30.26 -3.87 -14.22
N GLY A 203 29.17 -4.64 -14.07
CA GLY A 203 28.33 -4.69 -12.89
C GLY A 203 27.00 -3.97 -13.04
N ALA A 204 26.83 -3.13 -14.05
CA ALA A 204 25.54 -2.53 -14.35
C ALA A 204 24.64 -3.51 -15.12
N ILE A 205 23.42 -3.73 -14.62
CA ILE A 205 22.40 -4.63 -15.18
C ILE A 205 21.16 -3.77 -15.43
N LYS A 206 20.66 -3.73 -16.65
CA LYS A 206 19.53 -2.89 -17.04
C LYS A 206 18.30 -3.72 -17.38
N GLU A 207 17.15 -3.21 -16.97
CA GLU A 207 15.80 -3.72 -17.21
C GLU A 207 15.52 -5.10 -16.58
N ASP A 208 14.27 -5.36 -16.33
CA ASP A 208 13.77 -6.55 -15.60
C ASP A 208 14.25 -7.88 -16.17
N ALA A 209 14.37 -7.97 -17.50
CA ALA A 209 14.80 -9.21 -18.14
C ALA A 209 16.24 -9.58 -17.80
N ALA A 210 17.14 -8.59 -17.64
CA ALA A 210 18.50 -8.83 -17.19
C ALA A 210 18.60 -8.96 -15.68
N ASP A 211 17.82 -8.18 -14.92
CA ASP A 211 17.67 -8.31 -13.45
C ASP A 211 17.26 -9.73 -13.04
N ALA A 212 16.31 -10.33 -13.76
CA ALA A 212 15.84 -11.69 -13.50
C ALA A 212 16.97 -12.73 -13.45
N LEU A 213 18.05 -12.54 -14.22
CA LEU A 213 19.21 -13.43 -14.17
C LEU A 213 19.90 -13.40 -12.81
N VAL A 214 20.10 -12.20 -12.25
CA VAL A 214 20.73 -12.03 -10.92
C VAL A 214 19.76 -12.42 -9.82
N ARG A 215 18.49 -12.00 -9.89
CA ARG A 215 17.46 -12.33 -8.88
C ARG A 215 17.27 -13.83 -8.70
N SER A 216 17.39 -14.61 -9.77
CA SER A 216 17.27 -16.06 -9.68
C SER A 216 18.34 -16.71 -8.79
N ALA A 217 19.48 -16.04 -8.59
CA ALA A 217 20.56 -16.50 -7.72
C ALA A 217 20.39 -16.02 -6.26
N ILE A 218 19.52 -15.06 -5.99
CA ILE A 218 19.25 -14.57 -4.63
C ILE A 218 18.43 -15.61 -3.88
N PRO A 219 18.90 -16.10 -2.71
CA PRO A 219 18.15 -17.08 -1.92
C PRO A 219 16.79 -16.53 -1.47
N GLN A 220 15.76 -17.35 -1.57
CA GLN A 220 14.44 -17.00 -1.03
C GLN A 220 14.51 -16.73 0.48
N PRO A 221 13.86 -15.67 0.97
CA PRO A 221 13.90 -15.32 2.38
C PRO A 221 13.38 -16.44 3.28
N SER A 222 14.17 -16.79 4.29
CA SER A 222 13.76 -17.78 5.27
C SER A 222 12.50 -17.31 6.01
N ARG A 223 11.74 -18.27 6.58
CA ARG A 223 10.57 -17.95 7.43
C ARG A 223 10.93 -16.99 8.59
N LYS A 224 12.13 -17.12 9.17
CA LYS A 224 12.63 -16.21 10.21
C LYS A 224 12.84 -14.80 9.66
N ALA A 225 13.40 -14.66 8.47
CA ALA A 225 13.61 -13.36 7.81
C ALA A 225 12.26 -12.69 7.50
N ARG A 226 11.27 -13.44 6.96
CA ARG A 226 9.91 -12.92 6.71
C ARG A 226 9.23 -12.46 8.00
N LEU A 227 9.36 -13.17 9.11
CA LEU A 227 8.85 -12.76 10.42
C LEU A 227 9.48 -11.45 10.91
N GLN A 228 10.79 -11.30 10.75
CA GLN A 228 11.52 -10.09 11.15
C GLN A 228 11.11 -8.90 10.27
N ALA A 229 11.04 -9.11 8.95
CA ALA A 229 10.60 -8.10 8.00
C ALA A 229 9.18 -7.59 8.33
N LEU A 230 8.20 -8.48 8.46
CA LEU A 230 6.83 -8.09 8.79
C LEU A 230 6.70 -7.34 10.12
N ARG A 231 7.49 -7.71 11.15
CA ARG A 231 7.53 -6.93 12.40
C ARG A 231 8.07 -5.52 12.19
N ALA A 232 9.13 -5.38 11.38
CA ALA A 232 9.69 -4.08 11.03
C ALA A 232 8.68 -3.25 10.21
N GLY A 233 8.06 -3.86 9.21
CA GLY A 233 7.03 -3.24 8.37
C GLY A 233 5.83 -2.76 9.19
N MET A 234 5.26 -3.60 10.06
CA MET A 234 4.15 -3.20 10.93
C MET A 234 4.52 -2.06 11.87
N LYS A 235 5.73 -2.08 12.43
CA LYS A 235 6.23 -0.97 13.26
C LYS A 235 6.33 0.32 12.43
N HIS A 236 6.84 0.23 11.20
CA HIS A 236 6.95 1.34 10.28
C HIS A 236 5.56 1.89 9.91
N ALA A 237 4.62 1.03 9.54
CA ALA A 237 3.23 1.39 9.24
C ALA A 237 2.56 2.13 10.40
N ASN A 238 2.70 1.60 11.63
CA ASN A 238 2.11 2.23 12.81
C ASN A 238 2.69 3.61 13.13
N GLN A 239 3.94 3.92 12.72
CA GLN A 239 4.53 5.27 12.86
C GLN A 239 3.81 6.30 12.00
N PHE A 240 3.21 5.87 10.90
CA PHE A 240 2.43 6.72 10.00
C PHE A 240 0.92 6.64 10.22
N GLY A 241 0.50 5.86 11.21
CA GLY A 241 -0.93 5.71 11.53
C GLY A 241 -1.67 4.72 10.65
N ILE A 242 -0.95 3.90 9.88
CA ILE A 242 -1.54 2.82 9.10
C ILE A 242 -1.93 1.69 10.06
N VAL A 243 -3.20 1.28 9.99
CA VAL A 243 -3.80 0.23 10.82
C VAL A 243 -4.26 -0.97 9.99
N ARG A 244 -4.44 -0.77 8.69
CA ARG A 244 -4.78 -1.82 7.71
C ARG A 244 -4.04 -1.58 6.41
N VAL A 245 -3.71 -2.67 5.71
CA VAL A 245 -3.19 -2.65 4.35
C VAL A 245 -3.93 -3.64 3.47
N HIS A 246 -4.16 -3.25 2.22
CA HIS A 246 -4.56 -4.16 1.17
C HIS A 246 -3.31 -4.50 0.35
N VAL A 247 -2.99 -5.78 0.31
CA VAL A 247 -1.79 -6.29 -0.34
C VAL A 247 -2.16 -6.83 -1.71
N PRO A 248 -1.72 -6.18 -2.80
CA PRO A 248 -2.12 -6.54 -4.15
C PRO A 248 -1.30 -7.69 -4.78
N GLY A 249 -0.60 -8.46 -3.98
CA GLY A 249 0.39 -9.42 -4.43
C GLY A 249 1.82 -8.87 -4.36
N GLY A 250 2.82 -9.70 -4.69
CA GLY A 250 4.23 -9.27 -4.76
C GLY A 250 4.51 -8.34 -5.94
N VAL A 251 5.54 -7.52 -5.82
CA VAL A 251 6.00 -6.63 -6.91
C VAL A 251 6.46 -7.45 -8.11
N TYR A 252 7.20 -8.53 -7.85
CA TYR A 252 7.78 -9.36 -8.91
C TYR A 252 6.87 -10.52 -9.31
N ALA A 253 6.88 -10.86 -10.60
CA ALA A 253 6.17 -12.02 -11.14
C ALA A 253 6.56 -13.31 -10.40
N HIS A 254 5.59 -14.24 -10.27
CA HIS A 254 5.74 -15.51 -9.56
C HIS A 254 5.97 -15.41 -8.03
N GLN A 255 5.83 -14.23 -7.45
CA GLN A 255 5.72 -14.06 -6.01
C GLN A 255 4.26 -14.09 -5.60
N ASP A 256 3.90 -15.11 -4.86
CA ASP A 256 2.57 -15.31 -4.29
C ASP A 256 2.57 -14.82 -2.85
N ASP A 257 1.84 -13.74 -2.56
CA ASP A 257 1.79 -13.17 -1.21
C ASP A 257 1.00 -14.00 -0.21
N LEU A 258 0.22 -14.97 -0.67
CA LEU A 258 -0.32 -15.97 0.22
C LEU A 258 0.78 -16.83 0.85
N GLN A 259 1.98 -16.89 0.26
CA GLN A 259 3.14 -17.55 0.88
C GLN A 259 3.54 -16.92 2.22
N SER A 260 3.21 -15.64 2.45
CA SER A 260 3.46 -14.97 3.72
C SER A 260 2.32 -15.13 4.73
N VAL A 261 1.17 -15.66 4.33
CA VAL A 261 0.01 -15.81 5.23
C VAL A 261 0.29 -16.74 6.41
N ASP A 262 1.14 -17.75 6.25
CA ASP A 262 1.60 -18.62 7.33
C ASP A 262 2.38 -17.86 8.41
N VAL A 263 3.11 -16.82 8.00
CA VAL A 263 3.86 -15.94 8.89
C VAL A 263 2.93 -14.95 9.60
N LEU A 264 1.95 -14.38 8.87
CA LEU A 264 0.90 -13.54 9.45
C LEU A 264 0.07 -14.32 10.49
N GLU A 265 -0.31 -15.56 10.18
CA GLU A 265 -1.00 -16.44 11.16
C GLU A 265 -0.16 -16.70 12.41
N GLN A 266 1.16 -16.88 12.26
CA GLN A 266 2.04 -17.04 13.41
C GLN A 266 2.08 -15.79 14.26
N LEU A 267 2.20 -14.61 13.64
CA LEU A 267 2.18 -13.32 14.35
C LEU A 267 0.83 -13.11 15.05
N ARG A 268 -0.29 -13.44 14.40
CA ARG A 268 -1.63 -13.40 15.00
C ARG A 268 -1.73 -14.29 16.24
N ARG A 269 -1.33 -15.56 16.14
CA ARG A 269 -1.35 -16.50 17.29
C ARG A 269 -0.52 -16.04 18.47
N ARG A 270 0.49 -15.20 18.23
CA ARG A 270 1.33 -14.60 19.28
C ARG A 270 0.79 -13.27 19.81
N GLY A 271 -0.31 -12.76 19.24
CA GLY A 271 -0.81 -11.43 19.57
C GLY A 271 0.11 -10.28 19.12
N GLU A 272 0.94 -10.53 18.08
CA GLU A 272 1.93 -9.58 17.59
C GLU A 272 1.45 -8.77 16.38
N LEU A 273 0.26 -9.06 15.80
CA LEU A 273 -0.28 -8.25 14.72
C LEU A 273 -0.70 -6.87 15.23
N THR A 274 -0.18 -5.84 14.61
CA THR A 274 -0.53 -4.43 14.87
C THR A 274 -1.03 -3.71 13.61
N VAL A 275 -1.13 -4.44 12.50
CA VAL A 275 -1.72 -4.03 11.22
C VAL A 275 -2.64 -5.16 10.76
N ARG A 276 -3.78 -4.81 10.18
CA ARG A 276 -4.73 -5.74 9.59
C ARG A 276 -4.41 -5.91 8.11
N PHE A 277 -4.67 -7.09 7.55
CA PHE A 277 -4.28 -7.44 6.18
C PHE A 277 -5.47 -7.88 5.36
N TYR A 278 -5.59 -7.35 4.14
CA TYR A 278 -6.46 -7.87 3.10
C TYR A 278 -5.60 -8.28 1.91
N LEU A 279 -5.54 -9.58 1.63
CA LEU A 279 -4.60 -10.19 0.69
C LEU A 279 -5.28 -10.50 -0.64
N ALA A 280 -4.64 -10.13 -1.75
CA ALA A 280 -5.03 -10.56 -3.07
C ALA A 280 -4.04 -11.61 -3.61
N TYR A 281 -4.55 -12.60 -4.31
CA TYR A 281 -3.75 -13.61 -5.00
C TYR A 281 -3.32 -13.05 -6.37
N ARG A 282 -2.01 -12.95 -6.62
CA ARG A 282 -1.50 -12.49 -7.90
C ARG A 282 -1.67 -13.56 -8.98
N LEU A 283 -2.20 -13.16 -10.11
CA LEU A 283 -2.35 -13.96 -11.32
C LEU A 283 -1.46 -13.38 -12.43
N ASP A 284 -0.57 -14.19 -12.96
CA ASP A 284 0.32 -13.82 -14.05
C ASP A 284 -0.15 -14.43 -15.38
N PRO A 285 0.02 -13.72 -16.53
CA PRO A 285 -0.31 -14.25 -17.84
C PRO A 285 0.52 -15.52 -18.14
N PRO A 286 0.12 -16.37 -19.09
CA PRO A 286 -0.99 -16.15 -20.02
C PRO A 286 -2.31 -16.76 -19.61
N ASP A 287 -2.40 -17.49 -18.50
CA ASP A 287 -3.61 -18.24 -18.11
C ASP A 287 -3.76 -18.35 -16.59
N MET A 288 -5.00 -18.51 -16.13
CA MET A 288 -5.34 -18.92 -14.78
C MET A 288 -5.65 -20.41 -14.77
N SER A 289 -4.92 -21.20 -14.01
CA SER A 289 -5.14 -22.63 -13.86
C SER A 289 -6.27 -22.94 -12.87
N ALA A 290 -6.92 -24.09 -13.05
CA ALA A 290 -7.91 -24.59 -12.07
C ALA A 290 -7.34 -24.75 -10.65
N ARG A 291 -6.04 -25.01 -10.52
CA ARG A 291 -5.34 -25.08 -9.23
C ARG A 291 -5.29 -23.70 -8.57
N GLN A 292 -4.91 -22.64 -9.29
CA GLN A 292 -4.88 -21.27 -8.75
C GLN A 292 -6.28 -20.83 -8.32
N LEU A 293 -7.31 -21.10 -9.11
CA LEU A 293 -8.70 -20.83 -8.71
C LEU A 293 -9.06 -21.54 -7.40
N ALA A 294 -8.72 -22.82 -7.27
CA ALA A 294 -8.97 -23.57 -6.03
C ALA A 294 -8.21 -22.99 -4.82
N GLU A 295 -6.96 -22.56 -5.00
CA GLU A 295 -6.15 -21.91 -3.97
C GLU A 295 -6.75 -20.56 -3.54
N ILE A 296 -7.24 -19.73 -4.48
CA ILE A 296 -7.93 -18.47 -4.20
C ILE A 296 -9.20 -18.72 -3.37
N LEU A 297 -10.02 -19.66 -3.78
CA LEU A 297 -11.27 -20.01 -3.08
C LEU A 297 -10.97 -20.54 -1.66
N GLN A 298 -9.99 -21.42 -1.52
CA GLN A 298 -9.56 -21.93 -0.22
C GLN A 298 -9.04 -20.80 0.69
N ALA A 299 -8.27 -19.87 0.15
CA ALA A 299 -7.77 -18.73 0.90
C ALA A 299 -8.91 -17.84 1.39
N ARG A 300 -9.87 -17.49 0.54
CA ARG A 300 -11.06 -16.72 0.89
C ARG A 300 -11.84 -17.38 2.03
N ASP A 301 -12.09 -18.67 1.93
CA ASP A 301 -12.90 -19.43 2.91
C ASP A 301 -12.18 -19.58 4.24
N ARG A 302 -10.84 -19.60 4.22
CA ARG A 302 -10.02 -19.74 5.42
C ARG A 302 -9.72 -18.42 6.11
N TYR A 303 -9.48 -17.35 5.34
CA TYR A 303 -9.02 -16.04 5.86
C TYR A 303 -10.10 -14.98 5.60
N HIS A 304 -10.96 -14.75 6.60
CA HIS A 304 -12.08 -13.81 6.50
C HIS A 304 -12.37 -13.07 7.82
N ASP A 305 -11.42 -13.06 8.76
CA ASP A 305 -11.59 -12.38 10.04
C ASP A 305 -11.14 -10.89 10.00
N ASP A 306 -11.16 -10.24 11.16
CA ASP A 306 -10.83 -8.81 11.26
C ASP A 306 -9.34 -8.52 11.07
N TRP A 307 -8.45 -9.50 11.26
CA TRP A 307 -7.01 -9.34 11.18
C TRP A 307 -6.42 -9.77 9.85
N ILE A 308 -6.86 -10.89 9.34
CA ILE A 308 -6.38 -11.45 8.07
C ILE A 308 -7.59 -11.84 7.24
N ALA A 309 -7.73 -11.22 6.10
CA ALA A 309 -8.72 -11.58 5.10
C ALA A 309 -8.04 -11.81 3.75
N ALA A 310 -8.54 -12.78 2.98
CA ALA A 310 -8.21 -13.00 1.59
C ALA A 310 -9.51 -13.16 0.81
N GLY A 311 -9.59 -12.70 -0.40
CA GLY A 311 -10.84 -12.75 -1.17
C GLY A 311 -10.74 -11.89 -2.41
N ALA A 312 -9.51 -11.55 -2.80
CA ALA A 312 -9.24 -10.82 -4.01
C ALA A 312 -8.22 -11.54 -4.89
N ALA A 313 -8.27 -11.24 -6.18
CA ALA A 313 -7.27 -11.64 -7.18
C ALA A 313 -6.70 -10.39 -7.85
N LYS A 314 -5.38 -10.36 -8.08
CA LYS A 314 -4.66 -9.24 -8.72
C LYS A 314 -4.22 -9.62 -10.12
N PHE A 315 -4.52 -8.73 -11.06
CA PHE A 315 -4.03 -8.76 -12.43
C PHE A 315 -3.16 -7.54 -12.72
N PHE A 316 -2.18 -7.70 -13.59
CA PHE A 316 -1.46 -6.62 -14.24
C PHE A 316 -1.87 -6.62 -15.71
N LEU A 317 -2.60 -5.58 -16.16
CA LEU A 317 -3.03 -5.49 -17.56
C LEU A 317 -2.00 -4.82 -18.46
N ASP A 318 -1.19 -3.93 -17.91
CA ASP A 318 -0.15 -3.21 -18.66
C ASP A 318 1.05 -2.88 -17.77
N GLY A 319 1.99 -2.11 -18.28
CA GLY A 319 3.14 -1.56 -17.57
C GLY A 319 2.93 -0.11 -17.17
N VAL A 320 3.97 0.74 -17.34
CA VAL A 320 4.01 2.15 -16.92
C VAL A 320 4.25 3.09 -18.10
N ILE A 321 3.90 4.37 -17.94
CA ILE A 321 3.96 5.37 -19.02
C ILE A 321 5.39 5.75 -19.36
N GLU A 322 6.26 5.90 -18.38
CA GLU A 322 7.63 6.39 -18.52
C GLU A 322 8.48 5.47 -19.42
N THR A 323 8.21 4.17 -19.37
CA THR A 323 8.91 3.18 -20.21
C THR A 323 8.15 2.82 -21.50
N HIS A 324 7.04 3.49 -21.80
CA HIS A 324 6.14 3.23 -22.94
C HIS A 324 5.51 1.83 -22.95
N THR A 325 5.32 1.23 -21.76
CA THR A 325 4.74 -0.11 -21.60
C THR A 325 3.28 -0.08 -21.12
N ALA A 326 2.78 1.06 -20.65
CA ALA A 326 1.36 1.24 -20.40
C ALA A 326 0.55 1.17 -21.71
N ALA A 327 -0.57 0.45 -21.73
CA ALA A 327 -1.37 0.24 -22.93
C ALA A 327 -2.29 1.44 -23.20
N MET A 328 -1.98 2.16 -24.28
CA MET A 328 -2.62 3.41 -24.69
C MET A 328 -3.58 3.19 -25.86
N LEU A 329 -4.68 3.97 -25.94
CA LEU A 329 -5.59 4.00 -27.07
C LEU A 329 -4.95 4.65 -28.29
N GLU A 330 -4.24 5.75 -28.06
CA GLU A 330 -3.47 6.46 -29.08
C GLU A 330 -1.97 6.30 -28.79
N PRO A 331 -1.09 6.31 -29.80
CA PRO A 331 0.34 6.19 -29.59
C PRO A 331 0.91 7.24 -28.64
N TYR A 332 2.04 6.94 -28.03
CA TYR A 332 2.80 7.88 -27.20
C TYR A 332 3.22 9.11 -28.00
N SER A 333 3.13 10.29 -27.39
CA SER A 333 3.42 11.56 -28.07
C SER A 333 4.89 11.70 -28.46
N ASN A 334 5.81 11.22 -27.61
CA ASN A 334 7.25 11.22 -27.86
C ASN A 334 7.74 9.93 -28.57
N ALA A 335 6.88 8.92 -28.74
CA ALA A 335 7.18 7.65 -29.43
C ALA A 335 5.98 7.20 -30.28
N PRO A 336 5.71 7.87 -31.44
CA PRO A 336 4.49 7.65 -32.25
C PRO A 336 4.33 6.27 -32.88
N SER A 337 5.33 5.41 -32.80
CA SER A 337 5.25 4.00 -33.23
C SER A 337 4.86 3.04 -32.12
N LEU A 338 4.74 3.52 -30.87
CA LEU A 338 4.46 2.71 -29.69
C LEU A 338 3.14 3.13 -29.05
N SER A 339 2.37 2.17 -28.58
CA SER A 339 1.15 2.37 -27.80
C SER A 339 1.07 1.43 -26.58
N GLY A 340 2.21 0.82 -26.23
CA GLY A 340 2.27 -0.22 -25.19
C GLY A 340 1.46 -1.47 -25.53
N ASP A 341 1.57 -2.47 -24.71
CA ASP A 341 0.90 -3.76 -24.90
C ASP A 341 0.10 -4.16 -23.68
N LEU A 342 -1.02 -4.87 -23.92
CA LEU A 342 -1.73 -5.56 -22.86
C LEU A 342 -0.98 -6.85 -22.50
N LEU A 343 -0.75 -7.09 -21.23
CA LEU A 343 -0.09 -8.31 -20.74
C LEU A 343 -0.99 -9.54 -20.84
N TRP A 344 -2.30 -9.34 -20.82
CA TRP A 344 -3.31 -10.38 -20.99
C TRP A 344 -4.05 -10.19 -22.32
N GLU A 345 -4.36 -11.30 -22.95
CA GLU A 345 -5.29 -11.31 -24.08
C GLU A 345 -6.68 -10.88 -23.58
N PRO A 346 -7.35 -9.85 -24.16
CA PRO A 346 -8.55 -9.26 -23.60
C PRO A 346 -9.71 -10.23 -23.33
N GLU A 347 -9.98 -11.16 -24.24
CA GLU A 347 -11.08 -12.11 -24.07
C GLU A 347 -10.78 -13.17 -23.00
N LYS A 348 -9.50 -13.53 -22.82
CA LYS A 348 -9.07 -14.39 -21.70
C LYS A 348 -9.24 -13.68 -20.37
N TYR A 349 -8.78 -12.42 -20.30
CA TYR A 349 -8.93 -11.60 -19.10
C TYR A 349 -10.40 -11.46 -18.70
N LYS A 350 -11.29 -11.07 -19.63
CA LYS A 350 -12.74 -10.96 -19.38
C LYS A 350 -13.34 -12.27 -18.86
N ARG A 351 -12.96 -13.40 -19.46
CA ARG A 351 -13.41 -14.72 -19.01
C ARG A 351 -12.98 -15.02 -17.57
N PHE A 352 -11.72 -14.75 -17.21
CA PHE A 352 -11.22 -14.98 -15.85
C PHE A 352 -11.87 -14.04 -14.84
N VAL A 353 -12.04 -12.77 -15.20
CA VAL A 353 -12.78 -11.80 -14.40
C VAL A 353 -14.20 -12.30 -14.13
N SER A 354 -14.94 -12.71 -15.16
CA SER A 354 -16.31 -13.23 -15.01
C SER A 354 -16.36 -14.51 -14.16
N GLU A 355 -15.36 -15.39 -14.29
CA GLU A 355 -15.28 -16.61 -13.48
C GLU A 355 -15.02 -16.31 -12.00
N LEU A 356 -14.05 -15.44 -11.70
CA LEU A 356 -13.71 -15.04 -10.33
C LEU A 356 -14.87 -14.27 -9.67
N ASP A 357 -15.50 -13.33 -10.39
CA ASP A 357 -16.67 -12.57 -9.93
C ASP A 357 -17.83 -13.51 -9.56
N ARG A 358 -18.14 -14.50 -10.41
CA ARG A 358 -19.18 -15.53 -10.12
C ARG A 358 -18.92 -16.29 -8.82
N HIS A 359 -17.65 -16.41 -8.42
CA HIS A 359 -17.24 -17.02 -7.16
C HIS A 359 -17.16 -16.03 -5.99
N GLY A 360 -17.52 -14.77 -6.19
CA GLY A 360 -17.47 -13.71 -5.17
C GLY A 360 -16.05 -13.29 -4.83
N ILE A 361 -15.11 -13.41 -5.77
CA ILE A 361 -13.73 -12.92 -5.63
C ILE A 361 -13.65 -11.50 -6.17
N GLN A 362 -13.19 -10.58 -5.34
CA GLN A 362 -12.92 -9.21 -5.75
C GLN A 362 -11.70 -9.15 -6.67
N ILE A 363 -11.71 -8.24 -7.65
CA ILE A 363 -10.62 -8.13 -8.62
C ILE A 363 -9.90 -6.80 -8.44
N PHE A 364 -8.58 -6.86 -8.36
CA PHE A 364 -7.66 -5.72 -8.37
C PHE A 364 -6.91 -5.74 -9.69
N THR A 365 -7.09 -4.72 -10.51
CA THR A 365 -6.43 -4.65 -11.81
C THR A 365 -5.51 -3.46 -11.89
N HIS A 366 -4.21 -3.70 -11.99
CA HIS A 366 -3.27 -2.67 -12.41
C HIS A 366 -3.61 -2.28 -13.85
N ALA A 367 -3.96 -1.02 -14.07
CA ALA A 367 -4.20 -0.44 -15.37
C ALA A 367 -3.86 1.05 -15.33
N ILE A 368 -2.79 1.42 -16.00
CA ILE A 368 -2.21 2.76 -16.04
C ILE A 368 -2.65 3.51 -17.30
N GLY A 369 -2.52 2.87 -18.47
CA GLY A 369 -2.92 3.44 -19.74
C GLY A 369 -4.43 3.36 -19.99
N ASP A 370 -4.95 4.31 -20.74
CA ASP A 370 -6.38 4.46 -21.01
C ASP A 370 -6.98 3.25 -21.76
N ARG A 371 -6.21 2.51 -22.56
CA ARG A 371 -6.64 1.25 -23.18
C ARG A 371 -6.78 0.13 -22.15
N ALA A 372 -5.83 -0.01 -21.21
CA ALA A 372 -5.91 -1.01 -20.16
C ALA A 372 -7.09 -0.74 -19.21
N ILE A 373 -7.30 0.54 -18.83
CA ILE A 373 -8.45 0.98 -18.03
C ILE A 373 -9.77 0.61 -18.73
N ARG A 374 -9.88 0.87 -20.03
CA ARG A 374 -11.07 0.52 -20.82
C ARG A 374 -11.33 -0.99 -20.81
N VAL A 375 -10.32 -1.80 -21.04
CA VAL A 375 -10.44 -3.27 -21.04
C VAL A 375 -10.86 -3.78 -19.66
N ALA A 376 -10.35 -3.20 -18.58
CA ALA A 376 -10.77 -3.55 -17.22
C ALA A 376 -12.24 -3.20 -16.97
N LEU A 377 -12.66 -1.99 -17.35
CA LEU A 377 -14.06 -1.55 -17.24
C LEU A 377 -15.00 -2.42 -18.08
N ASP A 378 -14.61 -2.78 -19.31
CA ASP A 378 -15.38 -3.68 -20.18
C ASP A 378 -15.58 -5.05 -19.52
N ALA A 379 -14.51 -5.61 -18.93
CA ALA A 379 -14.58 -6.89 -18.24
C ALA A 379 -15.50 -6.86 -17.02
N TYR A 380 -15.47 -5.76 -16.25
CA TYR A 380 -16.31 -5.61 -15.06
C TYR A 380 -17.79 -5.38 -15.41
N GLU A 381 -18.08 -4.59 -16.46
CA GLU A 381 -19.44 -4.45 -16.98
C GLU A 381 -20.00 -5.78 -17.47
N GLU A 382 -19.20 -6.55 -18.21
CA GLU A 382 -19.60 -7.86 -18.72
C GLU A 382 -19.84 -8.86 -17.59
N ALA A 383 -18.93 -8.92 -16.59
CA ALA A 383 -19.09 -9.80 -15.43
C ALA A 383 -20.35 -9.46 -14.64
N ALA A 384 -20.60 -8.17 -14.33
CA ALA A 384 -21.82 -7.75 -13.64
C ALA A 384 -23.09 -8.12 -14.41
N LYS A 385 -23.09 -7.96 -15.74
CA LYS A 385 -24.21 -8.36 -16.59
C LYS A 385 -24.45 -9.87 -16.61
N ASN A 386 -23.38 -10.68 -16.67
CA ASN A 386 -23.46 -12.12 -16.79
C ASN A 386 -23.80 -12.81 -15.48
N ASN A 387 -23.27 -12.31 -14.36
CA ASN A 387 -23.37 -12.94 -13.05
C ASN A 387 -24.44 -12.29 -12.15
N GLY A 388 -24.89 -11.05 -12.47
CA GLY A 388 -25.86 -10.32 -11.66
C GLY A 388 -25.27 -9.87 -10.31
N THR A 389 -23.97 -9.70 -10.21
CA THR A 389 -23.31 -9.27 -8.98
C THR A 389 -23.55 -7.78 -8.74
N GLU A 390 -24.23 -7.41 -7.63
CA GLU A 390 -24.61 -6.02 -7.35
C GLU A 390 -23.55 -5.23 -6.59
N ASP A 391 -22.67 -5.88 -5.79
CA ASP A 391 -21.69 -5.23 -4.89
C ASP A 391 -20.32 -5.93 -4.94
N ALA A 392 -19.79 -6.12 -6.15
CA ALA A 392 -18.49 -6.77 -6.35
C ALA A 392 -17.32 -5.89 -5.90
N ARG A 393 -17.47 -4.57 -6.02
CA ARG A 393 -16.43 -3.57 -5.68
C ARG A 393 -15.08 -3.87 -6.30
N HIS A 394 -15.10 -4.34 -7.56
CA HIS A 394 -13.85 -4.52 -8.31
C HIS A 394 -13.08 -3.21 -8.39
N ARG A 395 -11.77 -3.29 -8.46
CA ARG A 395 -10.90 -2.11 -8.39
C ARG A 395 -10.04 -2.02 -9.64
N ILE A 396 -9.82 -0.79 -10.07
CA ILE A 396 -8.71 -0.46 -10.98
C ILE A 396 -7.68 0.31 -10.16
N GLU A 397 -6.45 -0.13 -10.24
CA GLU A 397 -5.31 0.44 -9.52
C GLU A 397 -4.60 1.44 -10.43
N HIS A 398 -4.06 2.50 -9.86
CA HIS A 398 -3.25 3.58 -10.46
C HIS A 398 -4.07 4.58 -11.26
N ILE A 399 -4.64 4.23 -12.42
CA ILE A 399 -5.51 5.08 -13.25
C ILE A 399 -4.81 6.41 -13.58
N GLU A 400 -3.63 6.32 -14.21
CA GLU A 400 -2.82 7.52 -14.43
C GLU A 400 -3.31 8.37 -15.60
N ASP A 401 -3.57 7.75 -16.77
CA ASP A 401 -4.20 8.41 -17.91
C ASP A 401 -5.54 7.73 -18.24
N VAL A 402 -6.65 8.40 -17.96
CA VAL A 402 -7.98 7.86 -18.20
C VAL A 402 -8.69 8.62 -19.33
N SER A 403 -9.32 7.90 -20.27
CA SER A 403 -10.14 8.51 -21.30
C SER A 403 -11.39 9.18 -20.70
N GLU A 404 -11.75 10.38 -21.17
CA GLU A 404 -12.95 11.10 -20.73
C GLU A 404 -14.23 10.25 -20.85
N ALA A 405 -14.32 9.43 -21.90
CA ALA A 405 -15.45 8.54 -22.12
C ALA A 405 -15.59 7.44 -21.06
N ASP A 406 -14.49 7.10 -20.37
CA ASP A 406 -14.47 6.03 -19.38
C ASP A 406 -14.70 6.54 -17.95
N ILE A 407 -14.47 7.82 -17.67
CA ILE A 407 -14.67 8.42 -16.34
C ILE A 407 -16.09 8.15 -15.78
N PRO A 408 -17.21 8.35 -16.51
CA PRO A 408 -18.56 8.09 -15.97
C PRO A 408 -18.81 6.61 -15.66
N ARG A 409 -18.04 5.71 -16.22
CA ARG A 409 -18.20 4.27 -16.02
C ARG A 409 -17.86 3.82 -14.60
N PHE A 410 -16.92 4.50 -13.94
CA PHE A 410 -16.56 4.18 -12.54
C PHE A 410 -17.79 4.24 -11.62
N GLY A 411 -18.57 5.32 -11.69
CA GLY A 411 -19.80 5.45 -10.90
C GLY A 411 -20.92 4.50 -11.37
N ARG A 412 -21.09 4.35 -12.69
CA ARG A 412 -22.15 3.51 -13.27
C ARG A 412 -21.97 2.02 -12.98
N VAL A 413 -20.73 1.53 -13.03
CA VAL A 413 -20.39 0.11 -12.79
C VAL A 413 -20.11 -0.17 -11.32
N GLY A 414 -19.88 0.85 -10.51
CA GLY A 414 -19.50 0.70 -9.10
C GLY A 414 -18.05 0.27 -8.90
N VAL A 415 -17.17 0.60 -9.85
CA VAL A 415 -15.74 0.29 -9.79
C VAL A 415 -15.03 1.23 -8.84
N ILE A 416 -14.19 0.69 -7.95
CA ILE A 416 -13.37 1.49 -7.05
C ILE A 416 -12.13 2.00 -7.81
N ALA A 417 -11.93 3.31 -7.79
CA ALA A 417 -10.71 3.93 -8.26
C ALA A 417 -9.65 3.89 -7.13
N SER A 418 -8.78 2.90 -7.17
CA SER A 418 -7.72 2.70 -6.17
C SER A 418 -6.45 3.37 -6.66
N MET A 419 -6.17 4.55 -6.11
CA MET A 419 -5.16 5.44 -6.66
C MET A 419 -4.11 5.81 -5.61
N GLN A 420 -2.94 6.22 -6.07
CA GLN A 420 -1.82 6.61 -5.23
C GLN A 420 -1.56 8.12 -5.41
N PRO A 421 -1.94 8.95 -4.42
CA PRO A 421 -1.75 10.39 -4.58
C PRO A 421 -0.31 10.83 -4.83
N LEU A 422 0.70 10.05 -4.37
CA LEU A 422 2.11 10.36 -4.62
C LEU A 422 2.62 9.95 -6.01
N HIS A 423 1.91 9.10 -6.77
CA HIS A 423 2.24 8.87 -8.18
C HIS A 423 1.93 10.10 -9.04
N ALA A 424 0.98 10.94 -8.61
CA ALA A 424 0.68 12.24 -9.22
C ALA A 424 1.54 13.38 -8.65
N TYR A 425 2.71 13.07 -8.09
CA TYR A 425 3.58 14.10 -7.52
C TYR A 425 4.22 14.93 -8.64
N PRO A 426 4.07 16.26 -8.67
CA PRO A 426 4.51 17.08 -9.79
C PRO A 426 5.98 17.45 -9.67
N ASP A 427 6.86 16.46 -9.68
CA ASP A 427 8.31 16.59 -9.65
C ASP A 427 8.95 16.53 -11.05
N GLU A 428 10.25 16.37 -11.09
CA GLU A 428 11.04 16.30 -12.32
C GLU A 428 10.63 15.11 -13.19
N ASP A 429 10.37 13.94 -12.59
CA ASP A 429 9.99 12.74 -13.33
C ASP A 429 8.63 12.92 -14.02
N ALA A 430 7.65 13.55 -13.35
CA ALA A 430 6.37 13.87 -13.97
C ALA A 430 6.53 14.77 -15.21
N PHE A 431 7.40 15.77 -15.15
CA PHE A 431 7.55 16.75 -16.25
C PHE A 431 8.57 16.35 -17.32
N GLU A 432 9.56 15.54 -16.99
CA GLU A 432 10.61 15.14 -17.95
C GLU A 432 10.34 13.78 -18.62
N ALA A 433 9.57 12.89 -17.97
CA ALA A 433 9.28 11.56 -18.52
C ALA A 433 7.77 11.36 -18.80
N TRP A 434 6.90 11.52 -17.80
CA TRP A 434 5.48 11.18 -17.91
C TRP A 434 4.72 12.12 -18.88
N VAL A 435 4.78 13.44 -18.67
CA VAL A 435 4.08 14.43 -19.53
C VAL A 435 4.53 14.39 -20.98
N PRO A 436 5.85 14.32 -21.31
CA PRO A 436 6.27 14.15 -22.70
C PRO A 436 5.75 12.87 -23.35
N SER A 437 5.61 11.79 -22.60
CA SER A 437 5.13 10.50 -23.11
C SER A 437 3.66 10.55 -23.49
N VAL A 438 2.79 11.08 -22.65
CA VAL A 438 1.35 11.19 -22.96
C VAL A 438 1.01 12.42 -23.82
N GLY A 439 1.80 13.48 -23.75
CA GLY A 439 1.57 14.78 -24.41
C GLY A 439 0.65 15.70 -23.60
N GLN A 440 0.73 17.00 -23.87
CA GLN A 440 0.10 18.06 -23.09
C GLN A 440 -1.43 17.93 -23.00
N GLU A 441 -2.10 17.46 -24.04
CA GLU A 441 -3.55 17.32 -24.06
C GLU A 441 -4.01 16.21 -23.11
N ARG A 442 -3.43 15.01 -23.22
CA ARG A 442 -3.76 13.89 -22.34
C ARG A 442 -3.36 14.16 -20.90
N ALA A 443 -2.23 14.86 -20.69
CA ALA A 443 -1.77 15.23 -19.36
C ALA A 443 -2.79 16.06 -18.56
N GLN A 444 -3.74 16.74 -19.18
CA GLN A 444 -4.81 17.46 -18.46
C GLN A 444 -5.78 16.51 -17.72
N ARG A 445 -5.74 15.22 -18.01
CA ARG A 445 -6.57 14.18 -17.37
C ARG A 445 -5.78 13.30 -16.40
N ALA A 446 -4.53 13.63 -16.16
CA ALA A 446 -3.66 12.86 -15.28
C ALA A 446 -4.24 12.73 -13.87
N TRP A 447 -4.38 11.49 -13.40
CA TRP A 447 -4.94 11.17 -12.08
C TRP A 447 -6.22 11.96 -11.79
N ALA A 448 -7.29 11.68 -12.53
CA ALA A 448 -8.54 12.45 -12.60
C ALA A 448 -9.44 12.28 -11.35
N TRP A 449 -8.90 12.53 -10.15
CA TRP A 449 -9.59 12.28 -8.87
C TRP A 449 -10.93 13.00 -8.79
N HIS A 450 -10.94 14.33 -9.02
CA HIS A 450 -12.16 15.13 -8.96
C HIS A 450 -13.19 14.67 -9.99
N SER A 451 -12.76 14.43 -11.22
CA SER A 451 -13.64 14.03 -12.32
C SER A 451 -14.30 12.66 -12.06
N ILE A 452 -13.52 11.68 -11.57
CA ILE A 452 -14.03 10.35 -11.22
C ILE A 452 -15.03 10.45 -10.06
N GLN A 453 -14.72 11.23 -9.02
CA GLN A 453 -15.60 11.43 -7.87
C GLN A 453 -16.88 12.18 -8.26
N ALA A 454 -16.79 13.22 -9.09
CA ALA A 454 -17.94 13.97 -9.60
C ALA A 454 -18.87 13.09 -10.46
N ALA A 455 -18.32 12.08 -11.12
CA ALA A 455 -19.08 11.07 -11.87
C ALA A 455 -19.66 9.94 -10.98
N GLY A 456 -19.53 10.04 -9.64
CA GLY A 456 -20.06 9.06 -8.69
C GLY A 456 -19.12 7.90 -8.40
N GLY A 457 -17.88 7.92 -8.90
CA GLY A 457 -16.86 6.93 -8.59
C GLY A 457 -16.34 7.07 -7.16
N VAL A 458 -15.94 5.96 -6.55
CA VAL A 458 -15.37 5.92 -5.20
C VAL A 458 -13.86 5.91 -5.29
N LEU A 459 -13.22 6.95 -4.71
CA LEU A 459 -11.77 7.02 -4.57
C LEU A 459 -11.33 6.28 -3.31
N ALA A 460 -10.38 5.36 -3.43
CA ALA A 460 -9.66 4.75 -2.31
C ALA A 460 -8.16 4.95 -2.52
N PHE A 461 -7.44 5.31 -1.46
CA PHE A 461 -6.04 5.70 -1.59
C PHE A 461 -5.09 4.71 -0.94
N GLY A 462 -3.93 4.54 -1.56
CA GLY A 462 -2.82 3.74 -1.09
C GLY A 462 -1.48 4.40 -1.41
N SER A 463 -0.39 3.75 -1.04
CA SER A 463 0.97 4.23 -1.27
C SER A 463 1.66 3.54 -2.44
N ASP A 464 1.31 2.30 -2.70
CA ASP A 464 2.11 1.39 -3.54
C ASP A 464 3.52 1.12 -2.95
N TRP A 465 3.64 1.24 -1.60
CA TRP A 465 4.92 1.00 -0.93
C TRP A 465 5.50 -0.38 -1.29
N PRO A 466 6.80 -0.47 -1.68
CA PRO A 466 7.89 0.50 -1.50
C PRO A 466 8.16 1.43 -2.70
N ILE A 467 7.26 1.52 -3.68
CA ILE A 467 7.46 2.41 -4.84
C ILE A 467 7.55 3.86 -4.37
N VAL A 468 6.59 4.29 -3.52
CA VAL A 468 6.71 5.56 -2.80
C VAL A 468 6.62 5.34 -1.29
N THR A 469 6.78 6.40 -0.50
CA THR A 469 6.71 6.30 0.97
C THR A 469 5.36 5.80 1.46
N LEU A 470 5.37 4.96 2.50
CA LEU A 470 4.18 4.49 3.20
C LEU A 470 3.43 5.62 3.96
N SER A 471 4.06 6.80 4.14
CA SER A 471 3.42 7.94 4.82
C SER A 471 2.28 8.53 3.99
N PRO A 472 1.03 8.59 4.52
CA PRO A 472 -0.08 9.21 3.80
C PRO A 472 0.01 10.74 3.71
N TRP A 473 0.81 11.39 4.56
CA TRP A 473 0.78 12.83 4.74
C TRP A 473 1.19 13.63 3.50
N PRO A 474 2.29 13.29 2.79
CA PRO A 474 2.62 13.94 1.52
C PRO A 474 1.54 13.70 0.44
N GLY A 475 0.96 12.49 0.40
CA GLY A 475 -0.14 12.16 -0.51
C GLY A 475 -1.40 12.97 -0.22
N LEU A 476 -1.77 13.16 1.06
CA LEU A 476 -2.87 14.04 1.47
C LEU A 476 -2.63 15.50 1.05
N GLN A 477 -1.39 15.99 1.20
CA GLN A 477 -1.04 17.33 0.72
C GLN A 477 -1.20 17.43 -0.80
N ASN A 478 -0.65 16.48 -1.55
CA ASN A 478 -0.75 16.49 -3.01
C ASN A 478 -2.21 16.38 -3.49
N ALA A 479 -3.02 15.55 -2.88
CA ALA A 479 -4.44 15.41 -3.23
C ALA A 479 -5.22 16.75 -3.11
N VAL A 480 -4.84 17.59 -2.14
CA VAL A 480 -5.49 18.87 -1.86
C VAL A 480 -4.87 20.02 -2.65
N THR A 481 -3.57 19.99 -2.94
CA THR A 481 -2.84 21.11 -3.54
C THR A 481 -2.40 20.86 -4.97
N ARG A 482 -2.17 19.62 -5.37
CA ARG A 482 -1.50 19.23 -6.64
C ARG A 482 -0.13 19.87 -6.75
N GLN A 483 0.58 19.98 -5.60
CA GLN A 483 1.89 20.59 -5.48
C GLN A 483 2.83 19.66 -4.71
N THR A 484 4.12 19.79 -4.98
CA THR A 484 5.17 19.18 -4.17
C THR A 484 5.11 19.64 -2.70
N THR A 485 5.87 19.01 -1.84
CA THR A 485 5.90 19.38 -0.40
C THR A 485 6.46 20.78 -0.16
N ASP A 486 7.26 21.32 -1.07
CA ASP A 486 7.80 22.70 -1.06
C ASP A 486 6.92 23.70 -1.84
N GLY A 487 5.80 23.25 -2.42
CA GLY A 487 4.76 24.11 -2.98
C GLY A 487 4.93 24.44 -4.47
N GLU A 488 5.57 23.59 -5.23
CA GLU A 488 5.72 23.71 -6.68
C GLU A 488 4.84 22.65 -7.43
N PRO A 489 4.40 22.96 -8.67
CA PRO A 489 4.36 24.29 -9.29
C PRO A 489 3.35 25.22 -8.59
N LYS A 490 3.60 26.52 -8.61
CA LYS A 490 2.65 27.50 -8.04
C LYS A 490 1.27 27.35 -8.64
N GLY A 491 0.24 27.23 -7.78
CA GLY A 491 -1.14 27.02 -8.21
C GLY A 491 -1.52 25.56 -8.43
N GLY A 492 -0.56 24.64 -8.41
CA GLY A 492 -0.77 23.20 -8.58
C GLY A 492 -0.77 22.73 -10.03
N TRP A 493 -0.33 21.50 -10.25
CA TRP A 493 -0.43 20.80 -11.53
C TRP A 493 -1.84 20.23 -11.71
N ILE A 494 -2.54 20.65 -12.76
CA ILE A 494 -3.94 20.28 -13.04
C ILE A 494 -4.83 20.54 -11.81
N PRO A 495 -4.96 21.83 -11.38
CA PRO A 495 -5.64 22.18 -10.14
C PRO A 495 -7.13 21.81 -10.13
N GLU A 496 -7.72 21.55 -11.30
CA GLU A 496 -9.10 21.09 -11.47
C GLU A 496 -9.33 19.69 -10.89
N GLN A 497 -8.26 18.90 -10.75
CA GLN A 497 -8.33 17.55 -10.17
C GLN A 497 -8.07 17.54 -8.65
N ARG A 498 -7.94 18.70 -8.00
CA ARG A 498 -7.87 18.76 -6.53
C ARG A 498 -9.18 18.27 -5.91
N ILE A 499 -9.04 17.63 -4.77
CA ILE A 499 -10.14 17.25 -3.90
C ILE A 499 -9.99 17.94 -2.54
N THR A 500 -11.06 17.99 -1.76
CA THR A 500 -11.02 18.59 -0.42
C THR A 500 -10.27 17.68 0.57
N LEU A 501 -9.76 18.25 1.65
CA LEU A 501 -9.08 17.47 2.70
C LEU A 501 -10.02 16.41 3.36
N PRO A 502 -11.31 16.69 3.66
CA PRO A 502 -12.24 15.65 4.09
C PRO A 502 -12.37 14.48 3.12
N GLU A 503 -12.41 14.74 1.82
CA GLU A 503 -12.48 13.70 0.78
C GLU A 503 -11.19 12.90 0.71
N ALA A 504 -10.04 13.55 0.78
CA ALA A 504 -8.74 12.89 0.79
C ALA A 504 -8.56 12.00 2.04
N ILE A 505 -8.93 12.48 3.24
CA ILE A 505 -8.92 11.66 4.46
C ILE A 505 -9.89 10.48 4.33
N ARG A 506 -11.07 10.70 3.75
CA ARG A 506 -12.05 9.65 3.50
C ARG A 506 -11.48 8.58 2.55
N GLY A 507 -10.66 8.97 1.56
CA GLY A 507 -9.93 8.06 0.66
C GLY A 507 -9.02 7.08 1.40
N TYR A 508 -8.32 7.54 2.43
CA TYR A 508 -7.45 6.71 3.27
C TYR A 508 -8.17 6.04 4.47
N THR A 509 -9.49 6.23 4.64
CA THR A 509 -10.22 5.73 5.80
C THR A 509 -11.50 5.00 5.38
N LEU A 510 -12.65 5.66 5.36
CA LEU A 510 -13.94 5.02 5.14
C LEU A 510 -14.09 4.44 3.72
N ASN A 511 -13.58 5.13 2.69
CA ASN A 511 -13.63 4.60 1.32
C ASN A 511 -12.66 3.40 1.15
N ALA A 512 -11.49 3.47 1.80
CA ALA A 512 -10.56 2.35 1.83
C ALA A 512 -11.17 1.13 2.56
N ALA A 513 -11.87 1.36 3.68
CA ALA A 513 -12.65 0.31 4.35
C ALA A 513 -13.78 -0.23 3.45
N PHE A 514 -14.48 0.65 2.71
CA PHE A 514 -15.50 0.26 1.73
C PHE A 514 -14.91 -0.60 0.63
N ALA A 515 -13.73 -0.22 0.10
CA ALA A 515 -13.02 -0.99 -0.92
C ALA A 515 -12.62 -2.42 -0.45
N GLY A 516 -12.53 -2.64 0.86
CA GLY A 516 -12.27 -3.95 1.48
C GLY A 516 -13.49 -4.60 2.11
N HIS A 517 -14.74 -4.15 1.83
CA HIS A 517 -15.99 -4.63 2.43
C HIS A 517 -16.04 -4.53 3.96
N ARG A 518 -15.38 -3.51 4.55
CA ARG A 518 -15.23 -3.32 6.01
C ARG A 518 -15.83 -2.01 6.54
N GLU A 519 -16.49 -1.19 5.75
CA GLU A 519 -17.05 0.11 6.15
C GLU A 519 -18.05 0.03 7.30
N LYS A 520 -18.66 -1.12 7.51
CA LYS A 520 -19.58 -1.36 8.65
C LYS A 520 -18.84 -1.54 9.98
N THR A 521 -17.57 -1.91 9.92
CA THR A 521 -16.75 -2.25 11.10
C THR A 521 -15.56 -1.33 11.28
N GLU A 522 -15.14 -0.58 10.26
CA GLU A 522 -13.89 0.20 10.21
C GLU A 522 -14.08 1.53 9.47
N GLY A 523 -13.01 2.34 9.40
CA GLY A 523 -12.88 3.51 8.53
C GLY A 523 -13.53 4.80 9.06
N SER A 524 -14.28 4.74 10.16
CA SER A 524 -14.82 5.90 10.86
C SER A 524 -14.90 5.64 12.37
N LEU A 525 -14.95 6.71 13.17
CA LEU A 525 -15.03 6.60 14.63
C LEU A 525 -16.51 6.66 15.06
N GLU A 526 -17.13 5.48 15.08
CA GLU A 526 -18.56 5.30 15.42
C GLU A 526 -18.72 4.18 16.44
N PRO A 527 -19.74 4.25 17.34
CA PRO A 527 -20.03 3.17 18.26
C PRO A 527 -20.24 1.83 17.54
N GLY A 528 -19.61 0.77 18.06
CA GLY A 528 -19.64 -0.59 17.52
C GLY A 528 -18.52 -0.92 16.53
N LYS A 529 -17.87 0.07 15.91
CA LYS A 529 -16.70 -0.13 15.05
C LYS A 529 -15.44 -0.43 15.87
N VAL A 530 -14.43 -1.02 15.23
CA VAL A 530 -13.14 -1.25 15.87
C VAL A 530 -12.49 0.06 16.31
N ALA A 531 -11.79 0.01 17.42
CA ALA A 531 -11.11 1.19 17.96
C ALA A 531 -9.72 1.35 17.34
N ASP A 532 -9.69 1.69 16.06
CA ASP A 532 -8.51 1.97 15.28
C ASP A 532 -8.44 3.49 15.02
N LEU A 533 -7.49 4.18 15.66
CA LEU A 533 -7.41 5.65 15.62
C LEU A 533 -5.98 6.16 15.80
N ILE A 534 -5.77 7.40 15.39
CA ILE A 534 -4.50 8.10 15.52
C ILE A 534 -4.67 9.48 16.18
N VAL A 535 -3.67 9.87 16.96
CA VAL A 535 -3.51 11.23 17.47
C VAL A 535 -2.35 11.89 16.76
N VAL A 536 -2.53 13.09 16.21
CA VAL A 536 -1.54 13.74 15.37
C VAL A 536 -1.01 15.05 15.97
N SER A 537 0.15 15.51 15.48
CA SER A 537 0.91 16.62 16.03
C SER A 537 0.27 17.99 15.79
N GLN A 538 -0.55 18.12 14.74
CA GLN A 538 -1.20 19.37 14.36
C GLN A 538 -2.62 19.13 13.84
N ASN A 539 -3.44 20.16 13.84
CA ASN A 539 -4.77 20.12 13.25
C ASN A 539 -4.70 20.44 11.76
N VAL A 540 -4.72 19.41 10.91
CA VAL A 540 -4.60 19.54 9.44
C VAL A 540 -5.74 20.33 8.80
N PHE A 541 -6.87 20.54 9.50
CA PHE A 541 -7.96 21.40 9.06
C PHE A 541 -7.72 22.89 9.32
N GLN A 542 -6.68 23.24 10.10
CA GLN A 542 -6.39 24.62 10.51
C GLN A 542 -5.03 25.12 10.03
N VAL A 543 -4.17 24.24 9.55
CA VAL A 543 -2.86 24.64 9.00
C VAL A 543 -2.96 25.01 7.52
N ASN A 544 -1.93 25.72 7.02
CA ASN A 544 -1.78 25.90 5.59
C ASN A 544 -1.71 24.49 4.90
N PRO A 545 -2.45 24.24 3.81
CA PRO A 545 -2.40 22.97 3.11
C PRO A 545 -0.98 22.48 2.76
N LEU A 546 -0.04 23.40 2.46
CA LEU A 546 1.38 23.09 2.22
C LEU A 546 2.15 22.63 3.48
N LYS A 547 1.49 22.54 4.62
CA LYS A 547 2.06 22.04 5.89
C LYS A 547 1.46 20.68 6.30
N ILE A 548 0.57 20.11 5.50
CA ILE A 548 -0.05 18.82 5.80
C ILE A 548 1.02 17.71 5.86
N ALA A 549 1.98 17.73 4.94
CA ALA A 549 3.07 16.75 4.88
C ALA A 549 3.96 16.73 6.14
N GLU A 550 4.05 17.86 6.87
CA GLU A 550 4.83 17.97 8.12
C GLU A 550 4.16 17.28 9.33
N THR A 551 2.94 16.80 9.17
CA THR A 551 2.18 16.15 10.25
C THR A 551 2.85 14.87 10.73
N LYS A 552 2.97 14.74 12.06
CA LYS A 552 3.52 13.54 12.71
C LYS A 552 2.43 12.82 13.49
N VAL A 553 2.43 11.52 13.42
CA VAL A 553 1.59 10.70 14.29
C VAL A 553 2.25 10.63 15.67
N LEU A 554 1.49 10.91 16.71
CA LEU A 554 1.94 10.89 18.11
C LEU A 554 1.52 9.60 18.81
N LEU A 555 0.37 9.05 18.41
CA LEU A 555 -0.18 7.83 18.96
C LEU A 555 -0.94 7.08 17.88
N THR A 556 -0.75 5.77 17.81
CA THR A 556 -1.58 4.87 17.00
C THR A 556 -2.20 3.82 17.92
N ILE A 557 -3.51 3.66 17.82
CA ILE A 557 -4.30 2.68 18.57
C ILE A 557 -4.92 1.72 17.54
N VAL A 558 -4.76 0.42 17.75
CA VAL A 558 -5.36 -0.64 16.95
C VAL A 558 -6.10 -1.60 17.85
N GLY A 559 -7.39 -1.81 17.59
CA GLY A 559 -8.23 -2.64 18.46
C GLY A 559 -8.23 -2.19 19.92
N GLY A 560 -8.15 -0.89 20.18
CA GLY A 560 -8.09 -0.32 21.53
C GLY A 560 -6.71 -0.39 22.20
N HIS A 561 -5.70 -0.98 21.55
CA HIS A 561 -4.35 -1.10 22.09
C HIS A 561 -3.42 -0.06 21.48
N VAL A 562 -2.60 0.59 22.30
CA VAL A 562 -1.55 1.51 21.83
C VAL A 562 -0.44 0.69 21.21
N VAL A 563 -0.26 0.79 19.88
CA VAL A 563 0.77 0.09 19.12
C VAL A 563 1.97 0.97 18.76
N TYR A 564 1.76 2.30 18.77
CA TYR A 564 2.82 3.28 18.58
C TYR A 564 2.62 4.51 19.46
N ARG A 565 3.73 5.05 19.98
CA ARG A 565 3.80 6.33 20.70
C ARG A 565 5.10 7.04 20.33
N ALA A 566 4.99 8.28 19.84
CA ALA A 566 6.15 9.11 19.55
C ALA A 566 6.95 9.42 20.82
N GLY A 567 8.28 9.39 20.73
CA GLY A 567 9.17 9.69 21.85
C GLY A 567 9.27 8.60 22.95
N ALA A 568 8.58 7.46 22.77
CA ALA A 568 8.80 6.33 23.67
C ALA A 568 10.14 5.65 23.31
N THR A 569 11.20 5.97 24.03
CA THR A 569 12.42 5.19 24.05
C THR A 569 12.07 3.79 24.56
N ARG A 570 12.53 2.72 23.90
CA ARG A 570 12.40 1.36 24.46
C ARG A 570 13.06 1.35 25.83
N VAL A 571 12.29 1.10 26.87
CA VAL A 571 12.83 0.44 28.04
C VAL A 571 13.03 -1.01 27.62
N ASN A 572 14.28 -1.45 27.56
CA ASN A 572 14.73 -2.81 27.21
C ASN A 572 14.04 -3.87 28.08
#